data_6d1aef6927acefaf6deca814f3f6255a
#
_entry.id   6d1aef6927acefaf6deca814f3f6255a
#
_cell.length_a   1.000
_cell.length_b   1.000
_cell.length_c   1.000
_cell.angle_alpha   90.00
_cell.angle_beta   90.00
_cell.angle_gamma   90.00
#
_symmetry.space_group_name_H-M   'P 1'
#
loop_
_entity.id
_entity.type
_entity.pdbx_description
1 polymer ?
#
loop_
_entity_poly.entity_id
_entity_poly.type
_entity_poly.pdbx_seq_one_letter_code
_entity_poly.pdbx_strand_id
1 'polypeptide(L)'
;RIHCYNPLTNETLAKMADDITDVTKEILPNEKLDCVAYGCTSGTVAAGYESIKEKINLAKPEANVTTPITSVINALKKLDIKNISVFTPYTESINQSVADYFKKSGINVKALHYLNIASDIDIGKVDSNYLFEVLANLNLDESEALFISCTALPALDLIDRLEKKLNKIVLSSNQTLIWETLNLIGNKEPVKGYGKIFEVN
;
A
#
# COMPACT_ATOMS: atom_id res chain seq x y z
N ARG A 1 18.24 3.39 1.72
CA ARG A 1 17.33 2.96 0.63
C ARG A 1 17.52 1.48 0.37
N ILE A 2 16.43 0.72 0.34
CA ILE A 2 16.45 -0.70 -0.08
C ILE A 2 16.47 -0.75 -1.60
N HIS A 3 17.27 -1.65 -2.16
CA HIS A 3 17.35 -1.86 -3.60
C HIS A 3 16.11 -2.62 -4.10
N CYS A 4 15.44 -2.08 -5.12
CA CYS A 4 14.35 -2.76 -5.81
C CYS A 4 14.90 -3.49 -7.05
N TYR A 5 14.78 -4.80 -7.07
CA TYR A 5 15.29 -5.63 -8.17
C TYR A 5 14.27 -5.69 -9.33
N ASN A 6 14.77 -5.67 -10.55
CA ASN A 6 13.96 -5.85 -11.76
C ASN A 6 14.43 -7.09 -12.56
N PRO A 7 13.53 -7.85 -13.21
CA PRO A 7 12.08 -7.66 -13.20
C PRO A 7 11.46 -7.94 -11.82
N LEU A 8 10.28 -7.35 -11.57
CA LEU A 8 9.52 -7.63 -10.36
C LEU A 8 8.96 -9.05 -10.42
N THR A 9 9.36 -9.89 -9.47
CA THR A 9 8.83 -11.23 -9.22
C THR A 9 8.61 -11.43 -7.73
N ASN A 10 7.87 -12.45 -7.32
CA ASN A 10 7.72 -12.76 -5.89
C ASN A 10 9.08 -13.00 -5.21
N GLU A 11 10.04 -13.61 -5.90
CA GLU A 11 11.39 -13.88 -5.39
C GLU A 11 12.20 -12.60 -5.22
N THR A 12 12.24 -11.74 -6.26
CA THR A 12 12.99 -10.47 -6.20
C THR A 12 12.39 -9.51 -5.19
N LEU A 13 11.08 -9.52 -5.02
CA LEU A 13 10.38 -8.73 -4.00
C LEU A 13 10.65 -9.25 -2.59
N ALA A 14 10.65 -10.56 -2.36
CA ALA A 14 10.99 -11.15 -1.08
C ALA A 14 12.45 -10.85 -0.69
N LYS A 15 13.37 -10.90 -1.65
CA LYS A 15 14.81 -10.59 -1.44
C LYS A 15 15.04 -9.17 -0.94
N MET A 16 14.17 -8.20 -1.25
CA MET A 16 14.28 -6.84 -0.70
C MET A 16 14.27 -6.81 0.83
N ALA A 17 13.66 -7.81 1.47
CA ALA A 17 13.62 -7.89 2.92
C ALA A 17 14.99 -8.19 3.57
N ASP A 18 15.97 -8.68 2.82
CA ASP A 18 17.29 -9.05 3.38
C ASP A 18 18.04 -7.82 3.90
N ASP A 19 17.88 -6.67 3.26
CA ASP A 19 18.57 -5.43 3.62
C ASP A 19 17.83 -4.59 4.69
N ILE A 20 16.62 -4.98 5.11
CA ILE A 20 15.76 -4.16 5.97
C ILE A 20 16.46 -3.78 7.29
N THR A 21 17.08 -4.73 7.97
CA THR A 21 17.71 -4.47 9.28
C THR A 21 18.83 -3.45 9.16
N ASP A 22 19.71 -3.60 8.18
CA ASP A 22 20.86 -2.72 8.01
C ASP A 22 20.45 -1.33 7.56
N VAL A 23 19.50 -1.23 6.61
CA VAL A 23 18.94 0.07 6.21
C VAL A 23 18.21 0.75 7.38
N THR A 24 17.51 -0.01 8.23
CA THR A 24 16.79 0.55 9.38
C THR A 24 17.76 1.09 10.46
N LYS A 25 18.92 0.47 10.66
CA LYS A 25 19.97 1.00 11.57
C LYS A 25 20.44 2.39 11.18
N GLU A 26 20.49 2.68 9.87
CA GLU A 26 20.92 3.97 9.34
C GLU A 26 19.86 5.08 9.45
N ILE A 27 18.61 4.73 9.78
CA ILE A 27 17.57 5.74 10.02
C ILE A 27 17.76 6.34 11.40
N LEU A 28 18.21 7.60 11.47
CA LEU A 28 18.52 8.31 12.72
C LEU A 28 19.28 7.39 13.70
N PRO A 29 20.56 7.09 13.43
CA PRO A 29 21.34 6.17 14.25
C PRO A 29 21.32 6.58 15.72
N ASN A 30 21.17 5.62 16.61
CA ASN A 30 21.08 5.78 18.07
C ASN A 30 19.84 6.50 18.60
N GLU A 31 18.92 6.95 17.74
CA GLU A 31 17.66 7.54 18.17
C GLU A 31 16.53 6.50 18.20
N LYS A 32 15.59 6.68 19.13
CA LYS A 32 14.32 5.94 19.15
C LYS A 32 13.40 6.48 18.08
N LEU A 33 12.62 5.60 17.48
CA LEU A 33 11.58 5.96 16.51
C LEU A 33 10.23 5.47 17.02
N ASP A 34 9.21 6.30 16.91
CA ASP A 34 7.84 5.92 17.27
C ASP A 34 7.23 4.95 16.25
N CYS A 35 7.59 5.11 14.98
CA CYS A 35 7.11 4.25 13.89
C CYS A 35 8.14 4.15 12.76
N VAL A 36 8.24 2.97 12.17
CA VAL A 36 8.96 2.72 10.90
C VAL A 36 7.98 2.17 9.87
N ALA A 37 7.85 2.86 8.76
CA ALA A 37 7.01 2.45 7.64
C ALA A 37 7.85 1.82 6.52
N TYR A 38 7.58 0.55 6.21
CA TYR A 38 8.19 -0.13 5.05
C TYR A 38 7.34 0.12 3.80
N GLY A 39 7.78 1.00 2.91
CA GLY A 39 7.01 1.53 1.80
C GLY A 39 6.93 0.63 0.55
N CYS A 40 6.72 -0.69 0.68
CA CYS A 40 6.54 -1.58 -0.46
C CYS A 40 5.37 -2.54 -0.27
N THR A 41 4.32 -2.40 -1.08
CA THR A 41 3.10 -3.21 -1.00
C THR A 41 3.38 -4.66 -1.39
N SER A 42 3.84 -4.87 -2.62
CA SER A 42 4.15 -6.21 -3.15
C SER A 42 5.32 -6.87 -2.43
N GLY A 43 6.31 -6.10 -1.99
CA GLY A 43 7.41 -6.61 -1.15
C GLY A 43 6.91 -7.15 0.19
N THR A 44 5.91 -6.49 0.81
CA THR A 44 5.30 -7.01 2.04
C THR A 44 4.52 -8.30 1.79
N VAL A 45 3.79 -8.37 0.67
CA VAL A 45 3.05 -9.58 0.30
C VAL A 45 3.99 -10.76 0.08
N ALA A 46 5.14 -10.52 -0.57
CA ALA A 46 6.12 -11.56 -0.89
C ALA A 46 6.93 -12.02 0.32
N ALA A 47 7.40 -11.11 1.17
CA ALA A 47 8.26 -11.42 2.32
C ALA A 47 7.47 -11.78 3.59
N GLY A 48 6.20 -11.34 3.68
CA GLY A 48 5.38 -11.46 4.88
C GLY A 48 5.62 -10.33 5.88
N TYR A 49 4.51 -9.80 6.44
CA TYR A 49 4.56 -8.68 7.39
C TYR A 49 5.39 -8.99 8.65
N GLU A 50 5.21 -10.17 9.25
CA GLU A 50 5.92 -10.53 10.49
C GLU A 50 7.44 -10.57 10.29
N SER A 51 7.91 -11.11 9.15
CA SER A 51 9.34 -11.10 8.81
C SER A 51 9.90 -9.68 8.67
N ILE A 52 9.16 -8.78 8.03
CA ILE A 52 9.55 -7.37 7.90
C ILE A 52 9.61 -6.68 9.27
N LYS A 53 8.59 -6.91 10.09
CA LYS A 53 8.50 -6.35 11.44
C LYS A 53 9.67 -6.82 12.31
N GLU A 54 9.97 -8.11 12.32
CA GLU A 54 11.10 -8.66 13.06
C GLU A 54 12.43 -8.00 12.65
N LYS A 55 12.67 -7.88 11.34
CA LYS A 55 13.89 -7.26 10.80
C LYS A 55 14.01 -5.78 11.17
N ILE A 56 12.90 -5.03 11.15
CA ILE A 56 12.89 -3.63 11.61
C ILE A 56 13.16 -3.55 13.11
N ASN A 57 12.50 -4.40 13.91
CA ASN A 57 12.63 -4.37 15.36
C ASN A 57 13.99 -4.86 15.86
N LEU A 58 14.75 -5.62 15.06
CA LEU A 58 16.17 -5.88 15.37
C LEU A 58 17.02 -4.59 15.37
N ALA A 59 16.66 -3.59 14.58
CA ALA A 59 17.35 -2.31 14.53
C ALA A 59 16.71 -1.24 15.41
N LYS A 60 15.37 -1.24 15.53
CA LYS A 60 14.55 -0.27 16.29
C LYS A 60 13.51 -1.02 17.13
N PRO A 61 13.89 -1.60 18.29
CA PRO A 61 13.06 -2.56 19.04
C PRO A 61 11.70 -2.03 19.50
N GLU A 62 11.61 -0.72 19.78
CA GLU A 62 10.41 -0.08 20.33
C GLU A 62 9.52 0.56 19.27
N ALA A 63 9.95 0.57 18.00
CA ALA A 63 9.21 1.20 16.94
C ALA A 63 7.96 0.39 16.55
N ASN A 64 6.83 1.07 16.39
CA ASN A 64 5.70 0.51 15.65
C ASN A 64 6.11 0.27 14.20
N VAL A 65 5.57 -0.76 13.59
CA VAL A 65 5.88 -1.09 12.19
C VAL A 65 4.60 -1.13 11.38
N THR A 66 4.61 -0.45 10.23
CA THR A 66 3.49 -0.50 9.30
C THR A 66 3.96 -0.70 7.86
N THR A 67 3.07 -1.22 7.02
CA THR A 67 3.31 -1.48 5.60
C THR A 67 2.05 -1.15 4.79
N PRO A 68 2.13 -0.84 3.49
CA PRO A 68 0.96 -0.43 2.73
C PRO A 68 -0.18 -1.46 2.73
N ILE A 69 0.14 -2.76 2.66
CA ILE A 69 -0.90 -3.79 2.61
C ILE A 69 -1.57 -4.00 3.96
N THR A 70 -0.84 -3.91 5.07
CA THR A 70 -1.42 -3.99 6.42
C THR A 70 -2.24 -2.75 6.73
N SER A 71 -1.75 -1.58 6.31
CA SER A 71 -2.46 -0.30 6.48
C SER A 71 -3.80 -0.28 5.76
N VAL A 72 -3.86 -0.74 4.51
CA VAL A 72 -5.15 -0.77 3.80
C VAL A 72 -6.11 -1.76 4.44
N ILE A 73 -5.64 -2.91 4.93
CA ILE A 73 -6.51 -3.87 5.64
C ILE A 73 -7.08 -3.24 6.92
N ASN A 74 -6.28 -2.51 7.67
CA ASN A 74 -6.73 -1.80 8.88
C ASN A 74 -7.69 -0.66 8.52
N ALA A 75 -7.43 0.09 7.44
CA ALA A 75 -8.34 1.10 6.93
C ALA A 75 -9.71 0.51 6.52
N LEU A 76 -9.70 -0.62 5.79
CA LEU A 76 -10.93 -1.32 5.39
C LEU A 76 -11.72 -1.81 6.61
N LYS A 77 -11.05 -2.37 7.63
CA LYS A 77 -11.68 -2.76 8.89
C LYS A 77 -12.27 -1.56 9.62
N LYS A 78 -11.56 -0.43 9.69
CA LYS A 78 -12.05 0.81 10.31
C LYS A 78 -13.30 1.35 9.62
N LEU A 79 -13.40 1.18 8.30
CA LEU A 79 -14.52 1.61 7.46
C LEU A 79 -15.64 0.56 7.38
N ASP A 80 -15.50 -0.62 8.00
CA ASP A 80 -16.39 -1.79 7.90
C ASP A 80 -16.62 -2.25 6.45
N ILE A 81 -15.57 -2.18 5.61
CA ILE A 81 -15.60 -2.57 4.20
C ILE A 81 -15.01 -3.97 4.04
N LYS A 82 -15.72 -4.84 3.31
CA LYS A 82 -15.30 -6.23 3.05
C LYS A 82 -15.18 -6.58 1.57
N ASN A 83 -15.83 -5.85 0.69
CA ASN A 83 -15.85 -6.12 -0.75
C ASN A 83 -15.16 -4.99 -1.50
N ILE A 84 -14.05 -5.27 -2.17
CA ILE A 84 -13.25 -4.26 -2.86
C ILE A 84 -12.94 -4.64 -4.29
N SER A 85 -12.79 -3.63 -5.14
CA SER A 85 -12.00 -3.75 -6.37
C SER A 85 -10.57 -3.36 -6.09
N VAL A 86 -9.64 -4.05 -6.72
CA VAL A 86 -8.20 -3.76 -6.61
C VAL A 86 -7.66 -3.38 -7.98
N PHE A 87 -6.91 -2.28 -8.04
CA PHE A 87 -6.14 -1.90 -9.21
C PHE A 87 -4.65 -1.96 -8.87
N THR A 88 -3.85 -2.58 -9.73
CA THR A 88 -2.41 -2.72 -9.54
C THR A 88 -1.65 -2.42 -10.83
N PRO A 89 -0.36 -2.08 -10.77
CA PRO A 89 0.49 -2.06 -11.96
C PRO A 89 1.09 -3.43 -12.29
N TYR A 90 1.01 -4.43 -11.41
CA TYR A 90 1.83 -5.64 -11.40
C TYR A 90 1.46 -6.64 -12.49
N THR A 91 2.35 -7.63 -12.67
CA THR A 91 2.11 -8.82 -13.50
C THR A 91 1.15 -9.78 -12.81
N GLU A 92 0.59 -10.74 -13.57
CA GLU A 92 -0.44 -11.68 -13.08
C GLU A 92 0.00 -12.46 -11.84
N SER A 93 1.26 -12.95 -11.81
CA SER A 93 1.76 -13.76 -10.68
C SER A 93 1.80 -12.99 -9.36
N ILE A 94 2.18 -11.69 -9.40
CA ILE A 94 2.17 -10.82 -8.22
C ILE A 94 0.73 -10.49 -7.81
N ASN A 95 -0.15 -10.26 -8.79
CA ASN A 95 -1.56 -9.98 -8.56
C ASN A 95 -2.27 -11.12 -7.84
N GLN A 96 -1.96 -12.37 -8.21
CA GLN A 96 -2.50 -13.54 -7.52
C GLN A 96 -2.09 -13.53 -6.04
N SER A 97 -0.83 -13.23 -5.75
CA SER A 97 -0.32 -13.15 -4.36
C SER A 97 -1.01 -12.03 -3.57
N VAL A 98 -1.27 -10.88 -4.19
CA VAL A 98 -2.02 -9.77 -3.58
C VAL A 98 -3.46 -10.16 -3.27
N ALA A 99 -4.16 -10.80 -4.22
CA ALA A 99 -5.53 -11.27 -4.03
C ALA A 99 -5.61 -12.32 -2.90
N ASP A 100 -4.67 -13.26 -2.85
CA ASP A 100 -4.59 -14.28 -1.81
C ASP A 100 -4.34 -13.66 -0.42
N TYR A 101 -3.52 -12.59 -0.36
CA TYR A 101 -3.27 -11.86 0.88
C TYR A 101 -4.54 -11.20 1.42
N PHE A 102 -5.33 -10.53 0.57
CA PHE A 102 -6.63 -9.96 0.95
C PHE A 102 -7.61 -11.04 1.41
N LYS A 103 -7.71 -12.14 0.66
CA LYS A 103 -8.58 -13.27 1.00
C LYS A 103 -8.24 -13.85 2.39
N LYS A 104 -6.95 -14.07 2.69
CA LYS A 104 -6.48 -14.53 4.01
C LYS A 104 -6.81 -13.53 5.14
N SER A 105 -6.92 -12.26 4.81
CA SER A 105 -7.28 -11.19 5.75
C SER A 105 -8.79 -10.96 5.89
N GLY A 106 -9.62 -11.78 5.24
CA GLY A 106 -11.08 -11.71 5.30
C GLY A 106 -11.69 -10.63 4.39
N ILE A 107 -10.94 -10.13 3.40
CA ILE A 107 -11.40 -9.14 2.42
C ILE A 107 -11.66 -9.85 1.08
N ASN A 108 -12.82 -9.58 0.49
CA ASN A 108 -13.23 -10.14 -0.79
C ASN A 108 -12.82 -9.22 -1.94
N VAL A 109 -11.92 -9.67 -2.80
CA VAL A 109 -11.59 -8.97 -4.05
C VAL A 109 -12.64 -9.34 -5.10
N LYS A 110 -13.52 -8.41 -5.44
CA LYS A 110 -14.60 -8.59 -6.43
C LYS A 110 -14.11 -8.45 -7.85
N ALA A 111 -13.18 -7.50 -8.09
CA ALA A 111 -12.52 -7.32 -9.36
C ALA A 111 -11.05 -6.97 -9.16
N LEU A 112 -10.20 -7.49 -10.03
CA LEU A 112 -8.78 -7.20 -10.07
C LEU A 112 -8.42 -6.66 -11.45
N HIS A 113 -7.98 -5.40 -11.49
CA HIS A 113 -7.55 -4.71 -12.70
C HIS A 113 -6.05 -4.44 -12.62
N TYR A 114 -5.34 -4.50 -13.75
CA TYR A 114 -3.89 -4.30 -13.71
C TYR A 114 -3.30 -3.82 -15.03
N LEU A 115 -2.12 -3.17 -14.95
CA LEU A 115 -1.39 -2.64 -16.10
C LEU A 115 -0.39 -3.62 -16.71
N ASN A 116 -0.05 -4.70 -16.00
CA ASN A 116 0.92 -5.72 -16.42
C ASN A 116 2.34 -5.17 -16.67
N ILE A 117 2.86 -4.36 -15.75
CA ILE A 117 4.20 -3.77 -15.81
C ILE A 117 5.16 -4.54 -14.90
N ALA A 118 6.28 -5.00 -15.44
CA ALA A 118 7.27 -5.81 -14.72
C ALA A 118 8.45 -5.00 -14.15
N SER A 119 8.50 -3.69 -14.38
CA SER A 119 9.59 -2.80 -13.96
C SER A 119 9.09 -1.72 -13.02
N ASP A 120 9.67 -1.62 -11.82
CA ASP A 120 9.35 -0.58 -10.84
C ASP A 120 9.58 0.84 -11.40
N ILE A 121 10.66 1.01 -12.18
CA ILE A 121 10.97 2.28 -12.84
C ILE A 121 9.86 2.68 -13.84
N ASP A 122 9.32 1.73 -14.58
CA ASP A 122 8.28 2.01 -15.57
C ASP A 122 6.91 2.23 -14.89
N ILE A 123 6.66 1.58 -13.77
CA ILE A 123 5.50 1.89 -12.92
C ILE A 123 5.52 3.36 -12.49
N GLY A 124 6.68 3.86 -12.05
CA GLY A 124 6.84 5.27 -11.64
C GLY A 124 6.70 6.29 -12.77
N LYS A 125 6.73 5.85 -14.04
CA LYS A 125 6.54 6.71 -15.22
C LYS A 125 5.10 6.76 -15.72
N VAL A 126 4.17 6.02 -15.09
CA VAL A 126 2.76 6.06 -15.48
C VAL A 126 2.24 7.49 -15.32
N ASP A 127 1.69 8.04 -16.39
CA ASP A 127 1.11 9.39 -16.38
C ASP A 127 -0.11 9.45 -15.47
N SER A 128 -0.20 10.47 -14.61
CA SER A 128 -1.28 10.59 -13.62
C SER A 128 -2.65 10.87 -14.26
N ASN A 129 -2.71 11.58 -15.40
CA ASN A 129 -3.97 11.81 -16.09
C ASN A 129 -4.46 10.54 -16.77
N TYR A 130 -3.55 9.80 -17.41
CA TYR A 130 -3.87 8.47 -17.94
C TYR A 130 -4.40 7.55 -16.83
N LEU A 131 -3.71 7.51 -15.69
CA LEU A 131 -4.13 6.71 -14.55
C LEU A 131 -5.52 7.12 -14.04
N PHE A 132 -5.80 8.43 -13.95
CA PHE A 132 -7.11 8.94 -13.57
C PHE A 132 -8.20 8.46 -14.54
N GLU A 133 -7.99 8.59 -15.84
CA GLU A 133 -8.97 8.18 -16.85
C GLU A 133 -9.25 6.68 -16.80
N VAL A 134 -8.23 5.86 -16.62
CA VAL A 134 -8.40 4.41 -16.45
C VAL A 134 -9.23 4.11 -15.21
N LEU A 135 -8.86 4.67 -14.06
CA LEU A 135 -9.51 4.40 -12.78
C LEU A 135 -10.96 4.92 -12.72
N ALA A 136 -11.21 6.10 -13.30
CA ALA A 136 -12.53 6.74 -13.31
C ALA A 136 -13.58 6.00 -14.17
N ASN A 137 -13.13 5.09 -15.04
CA ASN A 137 -13.99 4.28 -15.90
C ASN A 137 -14.10 2.79 -15.47
N LEU A 138 -13.57 2.44 -14.30
CA LEU A 138 -13.72 1.09 -13.77
C LEU A 138 -15.17 0.80 -13.36
N ASN A 139 -15.63 -0.41 -13.65
CA ASN A 139 -16.88 -0.90 -13.07
C ASN A 139 -16.63 -1.38 -11.64
N LEU A 140 -17.27 -0.74 -10.68
CA LEU A 140 -17.15 -1.02 -9.24
C LEU A 140 -18.49 -1.45 -8.61
N ASP A 141 -19.45 -1.92 -9.40
CA ASP A 141 -20.83 -2.16 -8.95
C ASP A 141 -20.90 -3.11 -7.75
N GLU A 142 -20.08 -4.17 -7.73
CA GLU A 142 -20.03 -5.16 -6.67
C GLU A 142 -19.10 -4.78 -5.50
N SER A 143 -18.45 -3.63 -5.57
CA SER A 143 -17.41 -3.21 -4.62
C SER A 143 -17.84 -2.00 -3.81
N GLU A 144 -17.49 -2.01 -2.53
CA GLU A 144 -17.72 -0.91 -1.60
C GLU A 144 -16.61 0.15 -1.72
N ALA A 145 -15.40 -0.29 -2.09
CA ALA A 145 -14.25 0.58 -2.28
C ALA A 145 -13.34 0.13 -3.43
N LEU A 146 -12.54 1.07 -3.94
CA LEU A 146 -11.41 0.82 -4.83
C LEU A 146 -10.11 0.94 -4.05
N PHE A 147 -9.24 -0.07 -4.12
CA PHE A 147 -7.86 0.02 -3.64
C PHE A 147 -6.87 0.10 -4.80
N ILE A 148 -6.04 1.15 -4.80
CA ILE A 148 -4.97 1.37 -5.78
C ILE A 148 -3.66 0.95 -5.14
N SER A 149 -3.14 -0.19 -5.57
CA SER A 149 -1.93 -0.82 -5.05
C SER A 149 -0.67 -0.27 -5.71
N CYS A 150 0.43 -0.28 -5.01
CA CYS A 150 1.77 0.18 -5.36
C CYS A 150 2.09 1.63 -4.95
N THR A 151 3.18 1.77 -4.20
CA THR A 151 3.66 3.08 -3.74
C THR A 151 4.36 3.89 -4.84
N ALA A 152 4.76 3.25 -5.94
CA ALA A 152 5.36 3.92 -7.09
C ALA A 152 4.33 4.56 -8.04
N LEU A 153 3.05 4.13 -8.00
CA LEU A 153 1.99 4.76 -8.80
C LEU A 153 1.69 6.18 -8.30
N PRO A 154 1.55 7.16 -9.21
CA PRO A 154 1.22 8.56 -8.87
C PRO A 154 -0.28 8.72 -8.59
N ALA A 155 -0.81 7.97 -7.59
CA ALA A 155 -2.23 7.90 -7.28
C ALA A 155 -2.69 8.86 -6.17
N LEU A 156 -1.76 9.35 -5.31
CA LEU A 156 -2.12 10.06 -4.09
C LEU A 156 -2.96 11.31 -4.36
N ASP A 157 -2.56 12.13 -5.32
CA ASP A 157 -3.27 13.38 -5.67
C ASP A 157 -4.57 13.16 -6.46
N LEU A 158 -4.85 11.91 -6.84
CA LEU A 158 -6.06 11.55 -7.59
C LEU A 158 -7.22 11.14 -6.68
N ILE A 159 -6.97 10.83 -5.41
CA ILE A 159 -7.93 10.18 -4.50
C ILE A 159 -9.23 10.98 -4.38
N ASP A 160 -9.18 12.25 -4.00
CA ASP A 160 -10.37 13.10 -3.84
C ASP A 160 -11.20 13.22 -5.12
N ARG A 161 -10.51 13.33 -6.27
CA ARG A 161 -11.17 13.41 -7.57
C ARG A 161 -11.85 12.10 -7.92
N LEU A 162 -11.21 10.98 -7.65
CA LEU A 162 -11.75 9.64 -7.88
C LEU A 162 -12.93 9.35 -6.97
N GLU A 163 -12.86 9.68 -5.68
CA GLU A 163 -13.98 9.51 -4.74
C GLU A 163 -15.22 10.27 -5.20
N LYS A 164 -15.05 11.53 -5.66
CA LYS A 164 -16.13 12.34 -6.21
C LYS A 164 -16.70 11.75 -7.52
N LYS A 165 -15.83 11.28 -8.41
CA LYS A 165 -16.22 10.74 -9.72
C LYS A 165 -16.93 9.39 -9.59
N LEU A 166 -16.42 8.49 -8.74
CA LEU A 166 -16.90 7.13 -8.58
C LEU A 166 -18.04 7.02 -7.55
N ASN A 167 -18.20 8.04 -6.70
CA ASN A 167 -19.08 8.00 -5.52
C ASN A 167 -18.80 6.76 -4.64
N LYS A 168 -17.53 6.40 -4.48
CA LYS A 168 -17.03 5.26 -3.70
C LYS A 168 -15.85 5.72 -2.85
N ILE A 169 -15.55 4.96 -1.81
CA ILE A 169 -14.29 5.09 -1.07
C ILE A 169 -13.14 4.67 -2.00
N VAL A 170 -12.10 5.49 -2.07
CA VAL A 170 -10.87 5.18 -2.80
C VAL A 170 -9.69 5.20 -1.83
N LEU A 171 -8.97 4.09 -1.79
CA LEU A 171 -7.78 3.92 -0.97
C LEU A 171 -6.56 3.70 -1.85
N SER A 172 -5.40 4.19 -1.44
CA SER A 172 -4.13 3.88 -2.10
C SER A 172 -3.06 3.44 -1.11
N SER A 173 -2.04 2.75 -1.63
CA SER A 173 -0.90 2.28 -0.83
C SER A 173 -0.24 3.39 -0.03
N ASN A 174 0.05 4.54 -0.67
CA ASN A 174 0.69 5.68 0.00
C ASN A 174 -0.24 6.33 1.03
N GLN A 175 -1.49 6.56 0.66
CA GLN A 175 -2.48 7.20 1.53
C GLN A 175 -2.70 6.40 2.82
N THR A 176 -2.98 5.10 2.70
CA THR A 176 -3.25 4.26 3.87
C THR A 176 -2.03 4.07 4.75
N LEU A 177 -0.82 4.00 4.15
CA LEU A 177 0.44 3.94 4.89
C LEU A 177 0.64 5.19 5.75
N ILE A 178 0.41 6.38 5.18
CA ILE A 178 0.50 7.65 5.91
C ILE A 178 -0.58 7.72 7.00
N TRP A 179 -1.83 7.39 6.67
CA TRP A 179 -2.94 7.38 7.62
C TRP A 179 -2.64 6.49 8.84
N GLU A 180 -2.17 5.28 8.62
CA GLU A 180 -1.85 4.37 9.73
C GLU A 180 -0.63 4.83 10.53
N THR A 181 0.40 5.35 9.85
CA THR A 181 1.58 5.92 10.53
C THR A 181 1.17 7.05 11.48
N LEU A 182 0.32 7.97 11.04
CA LEU A 182 -0.19 9.06 11.87
C LEU A 182 -0.98 8.53 13.07
N ASN A 183 -1.82 7.51 12.88
CA ASN A 183 -2.55 6.89 13.98
C ASN A 183 -1.62 6.23 15.00
N LEU A 184 -0.61 5.50 14.53
CA LEU A 184 0.35 4.79 15.39
C LEU A 184 1.18 5.73 16.26
N ILE A 185 1.48 6.94 15.77
CA ILE A 185 2.20 7.97 16.55
C ILE A 185 1.26 8.90 17.33
N GLY A 186 -0.05 8.63 17.31
CA GLY A 186 -1.05 9.42 18.04
C GLY A 186 -1.33 10.80 17.46
N ASN A 187 -0.95 11.07 16.20
CA ASN A 187 -1.25 12.33 15.55
C ASN A 187 -2.73 12.37 15.14
N LYS A 188 -3.42 13.41 15.60
CA LYS A 188 -4.85 13.65 15.34
C LYS A 188 -5.11 14.89 14.49
N GLU A 189 -4.06 15.50 13.94
CA GLU A 189 -4.19 16.65 13.07
C GLU A 189 -4.96 16.27 11.79
N PRO A 190 -5.95 17.07 11.40
CA PRO A 190 -6.77 16.75 10.23
C PRO A 190 -5.95 16.87 8.94
N VAL A 191 -6.03 15.83 8.11
CA VAL A 191 -5.43 15.83 6.77
C VAL A 191 -6.56 15.99 5.74
N LYS A 192 -6.50 17.06 4.93
CA LYS A 192 -7.52 17.37 3.93
C LYS A 192 -6.99 17.16 2.51
N GLY A 193 -7.86 16.77 1.59
CA GLY A 193 -7.53 16.65 0.16
C GLY A 193 -6.97 15.29 -0.26
N TYR A 194 -6.94 14.34 0.67
CA TYR A 194 -6.38 12.99 0.42
C TYR A 194 -7.36 11.86 0.74
N GLY A 195 -8.68 12.12 0.61
CA GLY A 195 -9.72 11.12 0.71
C GLY A 195 -10.33 10.93 2.10
N LYS A 196 -11.49 10.28 2.09
CA LYS A 196 -12.36 10.14 3.27
C LYS A 196 -11.74 9.36 4.43
N ILE A 197 -10.73 8.53 4.20
CA ILE A 197 -10.09 7.78 5.28
C ILE A 197 -9.49 8.70 6.35
N PHE A 198 -9.04 9.90 6.00
CA PHE A 198 -8.52 10.87 6.95
C PHE A 198 -9.60 11.63 7.72
N GLU A 199 -10.87 11.47 7.36
CA GLU A 199 -12.02 12.04 8.07
C GLU A 199 -12.56 11.09 9.16
N VAL A 200 -12.10 9.83 9.16
CA VAL A 200 -12.53 8.78 10.10
C VAL A 200 -11.45 8.60 11.17
N ASN A 201 -11.73 9.13 12.36
CA ASN A 201 -10.86 9.01 13.56
C ASN A 201 -11.18 7.74 14.38
#